data_131139f15323b395e5ccc5f083fbdac8
#
_entry.id   131139f15323b395e5ccc5f083fbdac8
#
_cell.length_a   1.000
_cell.length_b   1.000
_cell.length_c   1.000
_cell.angle_alpha   90.00
_cell.angle_beta   90.00
_cell.angle_gamma   90.00
#
_symmetry.space_group_name_H-M   'P 1'
#
loop_
_entity.id
_entity.type
_entity.pdbx_description
1 polymer ?
#
loop_
_entity_poly.entity_id
_entity_poly.type
_entity_poly.pdbx_seq_one_letter_code
_entity_poly.pdbx_strand_id
1 'polypeptide(L)'
;MYQIKELTCKYEQHIVFQNISVQISKGQYLILLGANGQGKSTFIDLITGFKQAESGTVLFEGQELSQVLKNTESKHLYYARLGILFQDVDMQLFNQTVYDEIAFGLRQLDLDQETIRTRVKDVLKILQIEDLERRVPYQLSGGEKKKVAFASILVMNPDIYVMDEPFTNLAKEAEQLFKKLLMELHQAGKTIILSTHHFKHVFEGKSDVLLFQKGNIRFFTASEVEQDEIIKEELSYY
;
A
#
# COMPACT_ATOMS: atom_id res chain seq x y z
N MET A 1 -1.73 -6.78 14.44
CA MET A 1 -0.64 -6.02 13.82
C MET A 1 -0.81 -4.53 14.07
N TYR A 2 -1.72 -3.81 13.39
CA TYR A 2 -2.08 -2.45 13.79
C TYR A 2 -3.34 -2.44 14.68
N GLN A 3 -3.35 -1.57 15.69
CA GLN A 3 -4.54 -1.22 16.46
C GLN A 3 -4.68 0.30 16.44
N ILE A 4 -5.71 0.77 15.80
CA ILE A 4 -6.08 2.17 15.72
C ILE A 4 -7.17 2.41 16.77
N LYS A 5 -6.97 3.39 17.66
CA LYS A 5 -7.87 3.68 18.77
C LYS A 5 -8.27 5.16 18.77
N GLU A 6 -9.56 5.42 18.63
CA GLU A 6 -10.17 6.76 18.73
C GLU A 6 -9.47 7.83 17.88
N LEU A 7 -8.99 7.42 16.70
CA LEU A 7 -8.16 8.25 15.84
C LEU A 7 -8.99 9.38 15.22
N THR A 8 -8.52 10.60 15.38
CA THR A 8 -9.10 11.80 14.76
C THR A 8 -8.04 12.51 13.95
N CYS A 9 -8.39 12.90 12.72
CA CYS A 9 -7.53 13.66 11.84
C CYS A 9 -8.26 14.86 11.25
N LYS A 10 -7.56 16.00 11.24
CA LYS A 10 -8.03 17.27 10.67
C LYS A 10 -6.98 17.85 9.74
N TYR A 11 -7.43 18.61 8.76
CA TYR A 11 -6.61 19.57 8.01
C TYR A 11 -7.18 20.96 8.28
N GLU A 12 -6.43 21.79 9.01
CA GLU A 12 -6.89 23.11 9.48
C GLU A 12 -8.18 22.97 10.28
N GLN A 13 -9.31 23.46 9.73
CA GLN A 13 -10.63 23.34 10.35
C GLN A 13 -11.48 22.19 9.79
N HIS A 14 -10.99 21.46 8.76
CA HIS A 14 -11.72 20.36 8.14
C HIS A 14 -11.41 19.03 8.83
N ILE A 15 -12.45 18.42 9.43
CA ILE A 15 -12.36 17.06 9.95
C ILE A 15 -12.35 16.10 8.77
N VAL A 16 -11.27 15.32 8.64
CA VAL A 16 -11.16 14.25 7.64
C VAL A 16 -11.92 13.01 8.12
N PHE A 17 -11.69 12.64 9.37
CA PHE A 17 -12.45 11.62 10.10
C PHE A 17 -12.25 11.81 11.60
N GLN A 18 -13.20 11.28 12.39
CA GLN A 18 -13.24 11.47 13.83
C GLN A 18 -13.55 10.16 14.55
N ASN A 19 -12.82 9.92 15.63
CA ASN A 19 -13.06 8.84 16.59
C ASN A 19 -13.12 7.44 15.95
N ILE A 20 -12.13 7.13 15.09
CA ILE A 20 -12.07 5.86 14.38
C ILE A 20 -11.28 4.85 15.19
N SER A 21 -11.88 3.68 15.36
CA SER A 21 -11.19 2.52 15.94
C SER A 21 -11.30 1.34 14.99
N VAL A 22 -10.14 0.80 14.59
CA VAL A 22 -10.04 -0.36 13.71
C VAL A 22 -8.80 -1.17 14.01
N GLN A 23 -8.90 -2.47 13.85
CA GLN A 23 -7.78 -3.40 13.98
C GLN A 23 -7.44 -3.99 12.62
N ILE A 24 -6.15 -3.98 12.27
CA ILE A 24 -5.62 -4.63 11.08
C ILE A 24 -4.76 -5.79 11.52
N SER A 25 -5.11 -6.99 11.09
CA SER A 25 -4.42 -8.22 11.44
C SER A 25 -3.24 -8.51 10.51
N LYS A 26 -2.28 -9.32 10.98
CA LYS A 26 -1.23 -9.85 10.11
C LYS A 26 -1.84 -10.78 9.07
N GLY A 27 -1.38 -10.69 7.82
CA GLY A 27 -1.89 -11.47 6.71
C GLY A 27 -3.27 -11.03 6.19
N GLN A 28 -3.82 -9.91 6.66
CA GLN A 28 -5.10 -9.37 6.18
C GLN A 28 -4.95 -8.70 4.82
N TYR A 29 -5.95 -8.86 3.96
CA TYR A 29 -6.11 -8.05 2.75
C TYR A 29 -7.19 -7.00 3.03
N LEU A 30 -6.79 -5.74 3.21
CA LEU A 30 -7.67 -4.62 3.54
C LEU A 30 -7.73 -3.62 2.39
N ILE A 31 -8.94 -3.32 1.94
CA ILE A 31 -9.21 -2.29 0.94
C ILE A 31 -9.80 -1.06 1.61
N LEU A 32 -9.16 0.08 1.41
CA LEU A 32 -9.67 1.39 1.77
C LEU A 32 -10.49 1.91 0.59
N LEU A 33 -11.80 1.76 0.66
CA LEU A 33 -12.73 2.12 -0.42
C LEU A 33 -13.38 3.48 -0.14
N GLY A 34 -13.60 4.28 -1.18
CA GLY A 34 -14.32 5.54 -1.07
C GLY A 34 -13.91 6.54 -2.14
N ALA A 35 -14.72 7.56 -2.37
CA ALA A 35 -14.44 8.60 -3.35
C ALA A 35 -13.14 9.37 -3.04
N ASN A 36 -12.63 10.11 -4.03
CA ASN A 36 -11.46 10.94 -3.83
C ASN A 36 -11.72 12.03 -2.78
N GLY A 37 -10.70 12.34 -1.97
CA GLY A 37 -10.80 13.35 -0.91
C GLY A 37 -11.50 12.88 0.38
N GLN A 38 -11.87 11.60 0.52
CA GLN A 38 -12.55 11.07 1.71
C GLN A 38 -11.60 10.65 2.85
N GLY A 39 -10.28 10.84 2.68
CA GLY A 39 -9.30 10.58 3.74
C GLY A 39 -8.54 9.26 3.66
N LYS A 40 -8.67 8.49 2.56
CA LYS A 40 -7.95 7.22 2.36
C LYS A 40 -6.42 7.40 2.46
N SER A 41 -5.84 8.32 1.68
CA SER A 41 -4.40 8.64 1.71
C SER A 41 -3.97 9.17 3.08
N THR A 42 -4.82 9.99 3.71
CA THR A 42 -4.56 10.47 5.08
C THR A 42 -4.49 9.32 6.08
N PHE A 43 -5.35 8.31 5.94
CA PHE A 43 -5.30 7.12 6.78
C PHE A 43 -4.01 6.32 6.53
N ILE A 44 -3.61 6.17 5.26
CA ILE A 44 -2.31 5.59 4.89
C ILE A 44 -1.16 6.34 5.56
N ASP A 45 -1.12 7.67 5.47
CA ASP A 45 -0.07 8.49 6.09
C ASP A 45 0.02 8.31 7.60
N LEU A 46 -1.13 8.14 8.27
CA LEU A 46 -1.19 7.92 9.72
C LEU A 46 -0.64 6.54 10.12
N ILE A 47 -1.01 5.48 9.40
CA ILE A 47 -0.54 4.12 9.72
C ILE A 47 0.90 3.88 9.27
N THR A 48 1.42 4.64 8.31
CA THR A 48 2.82 4.61 7.90
C THR A 48 3.70 5.56 8.71
N GLY A 49 3.08 6.46 9.49
CA GLY A 49 3.78 7.42 10.33
C GLY A 49 4.29 8.66 9.59
N PHE A 50 3.87 8.89 8.34
CA PHE A 50 4.19 10.11 7.61
C PHE A 50 3.39 11.33 8.12
N LYS A 51 2.28 11.07 8.81
CA LYS A 51 1.45 12.08 9.48
C LYS A 51 1.17 11.68 10.92
N GLN A 52 1.00 12.67 11.79
CA GLN A 52 0.52 12.49 13.15
C GLN A 52 -0.98 12.81 13.22
N ALA A 53 -1.70 12.07 14.06
CA ALA A 53 -3.12 12.33 14.34
C ALA A 53 -3.28 13.54 15.27
N GLU A 54 -4.43 14.19 15.20
CA GLU A 54 -4.86 15.23 16.15
C GLU A 54 -5.10 14.63 17.53
N SER A 55 -5.76 13.47 17.58
CA SER A 55 -5.98 12.68 18.79
C SER A 55 -6.13 11.20 18.46
N GLY A 56 -6.08 10.36 19.49
CA GLY A 56 -6.11 8.92 19.37
C GLY A 56 -4.71 8.33 19.21
N THR A 57 -4.64 7.02 19.00
CA THR A 57 -3.36 6.29 19.00
C THR A 57 -3.32 5.25 17.89
N VAL A 58 -2.19 5.16 17.21
CA VAL A 58 -1.85 4.05 16.33
C VAL A 58 -0.83 3.18 17.03
N LEU A 59 -1.18 1.92 17.31
CA LEU A 59 -0.24 0.93 17.83
C LEU A 59 0.19 0.00 16.71
N PHE A 60 1.48 -0.28 16.63
CA PHE A 60 2.07 -1.31 15.80
C PHE A 60 2.69 -2.39 16.68
N GLU A 61 2.18 -3.62 16.59
CA GLU A 61 2.58 -4.77 17.43
C GLU A 61 2.57 -4.46 18.93
N GLY A 62 1.57 -3.69 19.36
CA GLY A 62 1.37 -3.33 20.77
C GLY A 62 2.15 -2.12 21.25
N GLN A 63 3.04 -1.58 20.43
CA GLN A 63 3.81 -0.36 20.73
C GLN A 63 3.22 0.85 20.01
N GLU A 64 3.20 1.99 20.67
CA GLU A 64 2.75 3.22 20.04
C GLU A 64 3.67 3.62 18.89
N LEU A 65 3.10 3.76 17.67
CA LEU A 65 3.87 4.04 16.45
C LEU A 65 4.71 5.32 16.58
N SER A 66 4.20 6.34 17.24
CA SER A 66 4.92 7.58 17.52
C SER A 66 6.21 7.34 18.33
N GLN A 67 6.24 6.36 19.23
CA GLN A 67 7.43 5.97 19.99
C GLN A 67 8.40 5.12 19.17
N VAL A 68 7.86 4.18 18.38
CA VAL A 68 8.64 3.37 17.43
C VAL A 68 9.43 4.27 16.49
N LEU A 69 8.80 5.33 15.97
CA LEU A 69 9.41 6.24 15.00
C LEU A 69 10.40 7.26 15.61
N LYS A 70 10.37 7.49 16.92
CA LYS A 70 11.36 8.33 17.61
C LYS A 70 12.71 7.64 17.80
N ASN A 71 12.71 6.32 17.93
CA ASN A 71 13.94 5.55 18.08
C ASN A 71 14.47 5.15 16.69
N THR A 72 15.72 5.47 16.39
CA THR A 72 16.31 5.25 15.06
C THR A 72 16.31 3.78 14.63
N GLU A 73 16.67 2.87 15.54
CA GLU A 73 16.73 1.43 15.27
C GLU A 73 15.33 0.86 15.03
N SER A 74 14.38 1.13 15.93
CA SER A 74 12.99 0.70 15.80
C SER A 74 12.33 1.26 14.54
N LYS A 75 12.61 2.52 14.20
CA LYS A 75 12.15 3.17 12.97
C LYS A 75 12.68 2.45 11.73
N HIS A 76 13.98 2.12 11.71
CA HIS A 76 14.58 1.38 10.61
C HIS A 76 13.93 -0.01 10.45
N LEU A 77 13.79 -0.76 11.54
CA LEU A 77 13.13 -2.07 11.54
C LEU A 77 11.66 -1.99 11.09
N TYR A 78 10.96 -0.94 11.48
CA TYR A 78 9.58 -0.71 11.05
C TYR A 78 9.50 -0.51 9.54
N TYR A 79 10.27 0.43 8.97
CA TYR A 79 10.22 0.71 7.54
C TYR A 79 10.80 -0.43 6.68
N ALA A 80 11.73 -1.22 7.19
CA ALA A 80 12.22 -2.42 6.50
C ALA A 80 11.13 -3.48 6.26
N ARG A 81 10.04 -3.44 7.02
CA ARG A 81 8.89 -4.34 6.89
C ARG A 81 7.79 -3.80 5.98
N LEU A 82 7.88 -2.54 5.56
CA LEU A 82 6.87 -1.89 4.73
C LEU A 82 7.34 -1.71 3.29
N GLY A 83 6.50 -2.10 2.35
CA GLY A 83 6.59 -1.69 0.95
C GLY A 83 5.50 -0.68 0.66
N ILE A 84 5.87 0.57 0.40
CA ILE A 84 4.92 1.67 0.23
C ILE A 84 4.92 2.10 -1.24
N LEU A 85 3.74 2.06 -1.89
CA LEU A 85 3.52 2.61 -3.22
C LEU A 85 2.67 3.87 -3.09
N PHE A 86 3.26 5.01 -3.45
CA PHE A 86 2.55 6.28 -3.44
C PHE A 86 1.63 6.43 -4.65
N GLN A 87 0.57 7.22 -4.52
CA GLN A 87 -0.32 7.57 -5.60
C GLN A 87 0.44 8.24 -6.75
N ASP A 88 1.28 9.22 -6.42
CA ASP A 88 2.21 9.88 -7.34
C ASP A 88 3.57 9.18 -7.29
N VAL A 89 3.81 8.30 -8.25
CA VAL A 89 5.06 7.55 -8.36
C VAL A 89 6.25 8.40 -8.79
N ASP A 90 6.03 9.60 -9.35
CA ASP A 90 7.13 10.51 -9.70
C ASP A 90 7.86 11.02 -8.46
N MET A 91 7.18 11.05 -7.31
CA MET A 91 7.81 11.37 -6.02
C MET A 91 8.69 10.22 -5.48
N GLN A 92 8.55 9.02 -6.01
CA GLN A 92 9.23 7.82 -5.52
C GLN A 92 10.46 7.45 -6.37
N LEU A 93 10.43 7.77 -7.68
CA LEU A 93 11.46 7.38 -8.65
C LEU A 93 12.51 8.49 -8.80
N PHE A 94 13.78 8.20 -8.47
CA PHE A 94 14.85 9.21 -8.46
C PHE A 94 16.20 8.73 -9.02
N ASN A 95 16.34 7.44 -9.35
CA ASN A 95 17.59 6.90 -9.87
C ASN A 95 17.73 7.11 -11.38
N GLN A 96 18.95 6.90 -11.91
CA GLN A 96 19.28 7.14 -13.31
C GLN A 96 18.75 6.07 -14.26
N THR A 97 18.62 4.83 -13.78
CA THR A 97 18.09 3.70 -14.56
C THR A 97 17.05 2.93 -13.77
N VAL A 98 16.18 2.21 -14.47
CA VAL A 98 15.22 1.27 -13.87
C VAL A 98 15.95 0.21 -13.04
N TYR A 99 17.09 -0.31 -13.54
CA TYR A 99 17.90 -1.23 -12.76
C TYR A 99 18.34 -0.64 -11.42
N ASP A 100 18.87 0.59 -11.44
CA ASP A 100 19.35 1.26 -10.23
C ASP A 100 18.21 1.57 -9.26
N GLU A 101 17.03 1.92 -9.78
CA GLU A 101 15.82 2.16 -8.98
C GLU A 101 15.40 0.91 -8.21
N ILE A 102 15.33 -0.23 -8.90
CA ILE A 102 14.95 -1.50 -8.26
C ILE A 102 16.05 -2.00 -7.33
N ALA A 103 17.32 -1.86 -7.70
CA ALA A 103 18.47 -2.29 -6.90
C ALA A 103 18.73 -1.42 -5.67
N PHE A 104 18.17 -0.20 -5.61
CA PHE A 104 18.50 0.79 -4.60
C PHE A 104 18.32 0.27 -3.18
N GLY A 105 17.14 -0.28 -2.87
CA GLY A 105 16.86 -0.84 -1.54
C GLY A 105 17.75 -2.05 -1.21
N LEU A 106 17.98 -2.93 -2.18
CA LEU A 106 18.82 -4.11 -1.98
C LEU A 106 20.28 -3.76 -1.65
N ARG A 107 20.80 -2.63 -2.20
CA ARG A 107 22.17 -2.15 -1.93
C ARG A 107 22.32 -1.65 -0.49
N GLN A 108 21.23 -1.39 0.23
CA GLN A 108 21.27 -1.04 1.66
C GLN A 108 21.34 -2.28 2.56
N LEU A 109 21.17 -3.46 1.98
CA LEU A 109 21.30 -4.74 2.65
C LEU A 109 22.71 -5.29 2.40
N ASP A 110 23.20 -6.11 3.32
CA ASP A 110 24.51 -6.78 3.19
C ASP A 110 24.39 -7.99 2.21
N LEU A 111 24.13 -7.66 0.93
CA LEU A 111 23.98 -8.63 -0.16
C LEU A 111 25.10 -8.47 -1.20
N ASP A 112 25.57 -9.59 -1.73
CA ASP A 112 26.53 -9.58 -2.84
C ASP A 112 25.89 -9.10 -4.16
N GLN A 113 26.70 -8.62 -5.08
CA GLN A 113 26.26 -8.05 -6.35
C GLN A 113 25.53 -9.05 -7.25
N GLU A 114 25.89 -10.33 -7.20
CA GLU A 114 25.25 -11.37 -8.00
C GLU A 114 23.84 -11.64 -7.50
N THR A 115 23.64 -11.71 -6.19
CA THR A 115 22.32 -11.82 -5.55
C THR A 115 21.43 -10.63 -5.90
N ILE A 116 21.95 -9.40 -5.81
CA ILE A 116 21.21 -8.18 -6.21
C ILE A 116 20.78 -8.28 -7.68
N ARG A 117 21.71 -8.60 -8.57
CA ARG A 117 21.44 -8.71 -10.00
C ARG A 117 20.38 -9.76 -10.32
N THR A 118 20.43 -10.90 -9.66
CA THR A 118 19.47 -11.99 -9.83
C THR A 118 18.08 -11.55 -9.40
N ARG A 119 17.93 -10.97 -8.19
CA ARG A 119 16.65 -10.50 -7.69
C ARG A 119 16.04 -9.40 -8.57
N VAL A 120 16.85 -8.45 -9.05
CA VAL A 120 16.38 -7.40 -9.97
C VAL A 120 15.85 -8.02 -11.26
N LYS A 121 16.59 -8.96 -11.87
CA LYS A 121 16.14 -9.64 -13.09
C LYS A 121 14.84 -10.42 -12.89
N ASP A 122 14.70 -11.12 -11.76
CA ASP A 122 13.49 -11.87 -11.45
C ASP A 122 12.26 -10.95 -11.36
N VAL A 123 12.40 -9.82 -10.69
CA VAL A 123 11.30 -8.84 -10.55
C VAL A 123 10.96 -8.16 -11.89
N LEU A 124 11.96 -7.80 -12.69
CA LEU A 124 11.76 -7.27 -14.05
C LEU A 124 10.93 -8.24 -14.89
N LYS A 125 11.28 -9.54 -14.85
CA LYS A 125 10.56 -10.60 -15.55
C LYS A 125 9.13 -10.80 -15.04
N ILE A 126 8.95 -10.82 -13.70
CA ILE A 126 7.62 -10.94 -13.08
C ILE A 126 6.69 -9.82 -13.56
N LEU A 127 7.18 -8.58 -13.64
CA LEU A 127 6.41 -7.41 -14.05
C LEU A 127 6.41 -7.16 -15.56
N GLN A 128 7.11 -8.00 -16.34
CA GLN A 128 7.20 -7.91 -17.80
C GLN A 128 7.72 -6.52 -18.25
N ILE A 129 8.87 -6.12 -17.69
CA ILE A 129 9.53 -4.83 -17.96
C ILE A 129 11.05 -4.99 -18.17
N GLU A 130 11.51 -6.16 -18.64
CA GLU A 130 12.93 -6.42 -18.86
C GLU A 130 13.56 -5.45 -19.88
N ASP A 131 12.77 -5.04 -20.87
CA ASP A 131 13.17 -4.07 -21.89
C ASP A 131 13.38 -2.65 -21.36
N LEU A 132 12.87 -2.36 -20.15
CA LEU A 132 13.03 -1.07 -19.49
C LEU A 132 14.28 -0.99 -18.60
N GLU A 133 15.00 -2.07 -18.36
CA GLU A 133 16.09 -2.17 -17.37
C GLU A 133 17.08 -0.99 -17.43
N ARG A 134 17.45 -0.56 -18.64
CA ARG A 134 18.43 0.51 -18.89
C ARG A 134 17.78 1.89 -19.12
N ARG A 135 16.45 1.94 -19.16
CA ARG A 135 15.73 3.19 -19.37
C ARG A 135 15.82 4.10 -18.14
N VAL A 136 15.65 5.38 -18.39
CA VAL A 136 15.59 6.40 -17.33
C VAL A 136 14.16 6.51 -16.85
N PRO A 137 13.86 6.35 -15.52
CA PRO A 137 12.51 6.28 -15.00
C PRO A 137 11.62 7.47 -15.39
N TYR A 138 12.13 8.69 -15.38
CA TYR A 138 11.32 9.89 -15.72
C TYR A 138 10.85 9.94 -17.19
N GLN A 139 11.46 9.15 -18.10
CA GLN A 139 11.06 9.07 -19.51
C GLN A 139 9.99 8.00 -19.79
N LEU A 140 9.61 7.24 -18.79
CA LEU A 140 8.62 6.18 -18.90
C LEU A 140 7.19 6.74 -18.89
N SER A 141 6.26 6.00 -19.49
CA SER A 141 4.83 6.26 -19.34
C SER A 141 4.38 6.07 -17.88
N GLY A 142 3.25 6.65 -17.48
CA GLY A 142 2.74 6.52 -16.10
C GLY A 142 2.54 5.07 -15.65
N GLY A 143 2.07 4.20 -16.55
CA GLY A 143 1.90 2.77 -16.26
C GLY A 143 3.24 2.04 -16.09
N GLU A 144 4.25 2.33 -16.92
CA GLU A 144 5.60 1.80 -16.77
C GLU A 144 6.26 2.28 -15.48
N LYS A 145 6.18 3.57 -15.16
CA LYS A 145 6.64 4.13 -13.89
C LYS A 145 6.04 3.40 -12.70
N LYS A 146 4.72 3.13 -12.74
CA LYS A 146 4.04 2.40 -11.67
C LYS A 146 4.52 0.96 -11.54
N LYS A 147 4.80 0.27 -12.64
CA LYS A 147 5.43 -1.06 -12.62
C LYS A 147 6.83 -1.00 -12.01
N VAL A 148 7.65 -0.01 -12.36
CA VAL A 148 9.00 0.17 -11.80
C VAL A 148 8.94 0.48 -10.30
N ALA A 149 8.06 1.38 -9.85
CA ALA A 149 7.86 1.68 -8.44
C ALA A 149 7.37 0.44 -7.66
N PHE A 150 6.50 -0.37 -8.25
CA PHE A 150 6.08 -1.64 -7.63
C PHE A 150 7.22 -2.67 -7.62
N ALA A 151 8.06 -2.72 -8.67
CA ALA A 151 9.24 -3.58 -8.72
C ALA A 151 10.22 -3.27 -7.58
N SER A 152 10.49 -1.98 -7.31
CA SER A 152 11.40 -1.55 -6.23
C SER A 152 10.91 -1.94 -4.83
N ILE A 153 9.59 -2.10 -4.67
CA ILE A 153 8.99 -2.62 -3.44
C ILE A 153 9.04 -4.15 -3.41
N LEU A 154 8.63 -4.79 -4.49
CA LEU A 154 8.49 -6.25 -4.58
C LEU A 154 9.82 -6.96 -4.36
N VAL A 155 10.91 -6.41 -4.89
CA VAL A 155 12.27 -6.97 -4.78
C VAL A 155 12.76 -7.04 -3.33
N MET A 156 12.25 -6.17 -2.45
CA MET A 156 12.56 -6.13 -1.02
C MET A 156 11.78 -7.20 -0.23
N ASN A 157 10.72 -7.76 -0.81
CA ASN A 157 9.85 -8.76 -0.19
C ASN A 157 9.35 -8.37 1.22
N PRO A 158 8.79 -7.19 1.43
CA PRO A 158 8.35 -6.73 2.74
C PRO A 158 7.22 -7.59 3.32
N ASP A 159 6.93 -7.45 4.63
CA ASP A 159 5.82 -8.13 5.30
C ASP A 159 4.47 -7.47 4.99
N ILE A 160 4.49 -6.17 4.76
CA ILE A 160 3.30 -5.33 4.66
C ILE A 160 3.42 -4.47 3.39
N TYR A 161 2.43 -4.57 2.52
CA TYR A 161 2.30 -3.74 1.33
C TYR A 161 1.23 -2.69 1.58
N VAL A 162 1.60 -1.41 1.54
CA VAL A 162 0.69 -0.27 1.68
C VAL A 162 0.69 0.49 0.37
N MET A 163 -0.45 0.55 -0.31
CA MET A 163 -0.49 1.10 -1.67
C MET A 163 -1.65 2.10 -1.83
N ASP A 164 -1.31 3.29 -2.30
CA ASP A 164 -2.30 4.33 -2.58
C ASP A 164 -2.64 4.34 -4.08
N GLU A 165 -3.89 3.98 -4.42
CA GLU A 165 -4.44 3.90 -5.78
C GLU A 165 -3.53 3.12 -6.75
N PRO A 166 -3.15 1.86 -6.45
CA PRO A 166 -2.15 1.12 -7.22
C PRO A 166 -2.57 0.82 -8.66
N PHE A 167 -3.87 0.80 -8.94
CA PHE A 167 -4.41 0.43 -10.26
C PHE A 167 -4.69 1.62 -11.18
N THR A 168 -4.64 2.85 -10.66
CA THR A 168 -4.89 4.06 -11.45
C THR A 168 -3.83 4.23 -12.54
N ASN A 169 -4.26 4.58 -13.76
CA ASN A 169 -3.43 4.77 -14.95
C ASN A 169 -2.72 3.49 -15.45
N LEU A 170 -3.14 2.30 -15.02
CA LEU A 170 -2.68 1.05 -15.60
C LEU A 170 -3.56 0.63 -16.79
N ALA A 171 -2.92 0.08 -17.82
CA ALA A 171 -3.62 -0.69 -18.85
C ALA A 171 -4.23 -1.96 -18.24
N LYS A 172 -5.29 -2.49 -18.86
CA LYS A 172 -6.07 -3.63 -18.34
C LYS A 172 -5.19 -4.85 -18.01
N GLU A 173 -4.22 -5.13 -18.86
CA GLU A 173 -3.29 -6.26 -18.71
C GLU A 173 -2.38 -6.07 -17.48
N ALA A 174 -1.88 -4.84 -17.27
CA ALA A 174 -1.06 -4.49 -16.11
C ALA A 174 -1.89 -4.49 -14.82
N GLU A 175 -3.13 -4.01 -14.85
CA GLU A 175 -4.05 -4.10 -13.72
C GLU A 175 -4.29 -5.55 -13.31
N GLN A 176 -4.54 -6.45 -14.28
CA GLN A 176 -4.73 -7.88 -14.02
C GLN A 176 -3.47 -8.53 -13.44
N LEU A 177 -2.28 -8.18 -13.96
CA LEU A 177 -1.01 -8.67 -13.43
C LEU A 177 -0.84 -8.24 -11.97
N PHE A 178 -1.08 -6.96 -11.65
CA PHE A 178 -0.97 -6.45 -10.27
C PHE A 178 -1.95 -7.16 -9.34
N LYS A 179 -3.21 -7.32 -9.73
CA LYS A 179 -4.21 -8.05 -8.96
C LYS A 179 -3.76 -9.49 -8.66
N LYS A 180 -3.25 -10.19 -9.67
CA LYS A 180 -2.72 -11.55 -9.51
C LYS A 180 -1.58 -11.58 -8.50
N LEU A 181 -0.56 -10.71 -8.66
CA LEU A 181 0.59 -10.66 -7.76
C LEU A 181 0.19 -10.32 -6.32
N LEU A 182 -0.72 -9.36 -6.12
CA LEU A 182 -1.20 -9.01 -4.79
C LEU A 182 -1.94 -10.17 -4.12
N MET A 183 -2.69 -10.95 -4.89
CA MET A 183 -3.34 -12.14 -4.38
C MET A 183 -2.35 -13.25 -4.01
N GLU A 184 -1.31 -13.47 -4.82
CA GLU A 184 -0.23 -14.42 -4.53
C GLU A 184 0.54 -14.00 -3.25
N LEU A 185 0.84 -12.71 -3.10
CA LEU A 185 1.47 -12.18 -1.89
C LEU A 185 0.60 -12.39 -0.65
N HIS A 186 -0.71 -12.13 -0.76
CA HIS A 186 -1.65 -12.38 0.33
C HIS A 186 -1.70 -13.86 0.70
N GLN A 187 -1.79 -14.76 -0.28
CA GLN A 187 -1.75 -16.21 -0.06
C GLN A 187 -0.43 -16.68 0.58
N ALA A 188 0.68 -15.96 0.33
CA ALA A 188 1.95 -16.18 0.99
C ALA A 188 2.01 -15.58 2.42
N GLY A 189 0.91 -15.07 2.95
CA GLY A 189 0.78 -14.53 4.30
C GLY A 189 1.21 -13.06 4.46
N LYS A 190 1.45 -12.34 3.36
CA LYS A 190 1.73 -10.91 3.40
C LYS A 190 0.46 -10.13 3.74
N THR A 191 0.63 -9.02 4.45
CA THR A 191 -0.45 -8.08 4.72
C THR A 191 -0.55 -7.08 3.58
N ILE A 192 -1.75 -6.90 3.02
CA ILE A 192 -2.01 -5.98 1.93
C ILE A 192 -2.99 -4.90 2.41
N ILE A 193 -2.62 -3.65 2.28
CA ILE A 193 -3.48 -2.49 2.56
C ILE A 193 -3.42 -1.62 1.32
N LEU A 194 -4.54 -1.46 0.63
CA LEU A 194 -4.57 -0.60 -0.55
C LEU A 194 -5.79 0.31 -0.56
N SER A 195 -5.62 1.52 -1.09
CA SER A 195 -6.72 2.43 -1.36
C SER A 195 -7.25 2.26 -2.78
N THR A 196 -8.54 2.47 -2.96
CA THR A 196 -9.16 2.59 -4.27
C THR A 196 -10.49 3.34 -4.18
N HIS A 197 -10.91 3.92 -5.30
CA HIS A 197 -12.25 4.49 -5.44
C HIS A 197 -13.15 3.64 -6.35
N HIS A 198 -12.73 2.40 -6.68
CA HIS A 198 -13.49 1.49 -7.54
C HIS A 198 -13.76 0.15 -6.84
N PHE A 199 -15.03 -0.19 -6.70
CA PHE A 199 -15.47 -1.47 -6.13
C PHE A 199 -14.93 -2.69 -6.90
N LYS A 200 -14.74 -2.58 -8.23
CA LYS A 200 -14.14 -3.65 -9.05
C LYS A 200 -12.75 -4.14 -8.57
N HIS A 201 -12.12 -3.41 -7.66
CA HIS A 201 -10.85 -3.79 -7.05
C HIS A 201 -11.02 -4.56 -5.73
N VAL A 202 -12.26 -4.66 -5.22
CA VAL A 202 -12.58 -5.47 -4.05
C VAL A 202 -12.60 -6.95 -4.48
N PHE A 203 -11.86 -7.78 -3.76
CA PHE A 203 -11.84 -9.23 -3.99
C PHE A 203 -12.87 -9.88 -3.07
N GLU A 204 -14.04 -10.19 -3.62
CA GLU A 204 -15.13 -10.81 -2.88
C GLU A 204 -14.67 -12.08 -2.15
N GLY A 205 -15.08 -12.24 -0.89
CA GLY A 205 -14.70 -13.37 -0.04
C GLY A 205 -13.21 -13.43 0.38
N LYS A 206 -12.39 -12.43 0.01
CA LYS A 206 -10.94 -12.43 0.31
C LYS A 206 -10.42 -11.13 0.89
N SER A 207 -11.06 -10.01 0.62
CA SER A 207 -10.64 -8.71 1.12
C SER A 207 -11.67 -8.11 2.04
N ASP A 208 -11.23 -7.65 3.21
CA ASP A 208 -12.02 -6.79 4.08
C ASP A 208 -12.05 -5.37 3.49
N VAL A 209 -13.09 -4.62 3.81
CA VAL A 209 -13.29 -3.26 3.28
C VAL A 209 -13.43 -2.27 4.45
N LEU A 210 -12.65 -1.20 4.38
CA LEU A 210 -12.81 -0.02 5.19
C LEU A 210 -13.38 1.09 4.30
N LEU A 211 -14.69 1.34 4.41
CA LEU A 211 -15.42 2.31 3.58
C LEU A 211 -15.32 3.70 4.17
N PHE A 212 -14.80 4.64 3.38
CA PHE A 212 -14.67 6.06 3.73
C PHE A 212 -15.81 6.87 3.12
N GLN A 213 -16.67 7.46 3.96
CA GLN A 213 -17.83 8.27 3.56
C GLN A 213 -17.93 9.54 4.41
N LYS A 214 -17.57 10.71 3.89
CA LYS A 214 -17.78 12.03 4.51
C LYS A 214 -17.48 12.07 6.03
N GLY A 215 -16.28 11.64 6.40
CA GLY A 215 -15.85 11.66 7.81
C GLY A 215 -16.30 10.46 8.64
N ASN A 216 -17.15 9.59 8.09
CA ASN A 216 -17.51 8.31 8.69
C ASN A 216 -16.71 7.18 8.03
N ILE A 217 -16.27 6.21 8.85
CA ILE A 217 -15.56 5.03 8.35
C ILE A 217 -16.27 3.80 8.89
N ARG A 218 -16.60 2.87 7.99
CA ARG A 218 -17.27 1.61 8.30
C ARG A 218 -16.41 0.45 7.87
N PHE A 219 -16.30 -0.55 8.71
CA PHE A 219 -15.56 -1.77 8.43
C PHE A 219 -16.51 -2.90 8.04
N PHE A 220 -16.17 -3.63 6.99
CA PHE A 220 -16.86 -4.82 6.52
C PHE A 220 -15.85 -5.96 6.34
N THR A 221 -16.18 -7.12 6.88
CA THR A 221 -15.39 -8.32 6.67
C THR A 221 -15.57 -8.87 5.25
N ALA A 222 -14.61 -9.62 4.76
CA ALA A 222 -14.69 -10.31 3.46
C ALA A 222 -15.97 -11.16 3.33
N SER A 223 -16.39 -11.81 4.42
CA SER A 223 -17.61 -12.62 4.47
C SER A 223 -18.89 -11.78 4.34
N GLU A 224 -18.96 -10.62 5.01
CA GLU A 224 -20.09 -9.69 4.87
C GLU A 224 -20.18 -9.14 3.45
N VAL A 225 -19.05 -8.75 2.85
CA VAL A 225 -19.00 -8.29 1.46
C VAL A 225 -19.44 -9.37 0.47
N GLU A 226 -19.14 -10.65 0.73
CA GLU A 226 -19.53 -11.77 -0.14
C GLU A 226 -20.99 -12.16 0.00
N GLN A 227 -21.55 -12.14 1.21
CA GLN A 227 -22.85 -12.75 1.52
C GLN A 227 -24.02 -11.77 1.56
N ASP A 228 -23.75 -10.48 1.78
CA ASP A 228 -24.80 -9.46 1.92
C ASP A 228 -24.92 -8.60 0.65
N GLU A 229 -26.00 -8.83 -0.10
CA GLU A 229 -26.27 -8.10 -1.35
C GLU A 229 -26.53 -6.60 -1.12
N ILE A 230 -27.02 -6.19 0.06
CA ILE A 230 -27.22 -4.77 0.39
C ILE A 230 -25.88 -4.09 0.56
N ILE A 231 -24.93 -4.77 1.24
CA ILE A 231 -23.55 -4.28 1.39
C ILE A 231 -22.86 -4.19 0.02
N LYS A 232 -22.99 -5.21 -0.82
CA LYS A 232 -22.45 -5.19 -2.19
C LYS A 232 -23.01 -4.02 -2.99
N GLU A 233 -24.32 -3.83 -2.96
CA GLU A 233 -24.95 -2.72 -3.66
C GLU A 233 -24.42 -1.38 -3.15
N GLU A 234 -24.35 -1.17 -1.83
CA GLU A 234 -23.76 0.05 -1.25
C GLU A 234 -22.32 0.28 -1.70
N LEU A 235 -21.48 -0.76 -1.66
CA LEU A 235 -20.06 -0.66 -2.05
C LEU A 235 -19.89 -0.44 -3.55
N SER A 236 -20.83 -0.95 -4.39
CA SER A 236 -20.77 -0.86 -5.85
C SER A 236 -20.98 0.56 -6.40
N TYR A 237 -21.46 1.50 -5.58
CA TYR A 237 -21.53 2.92 -5.93
C TYR A 237 -20.14 3.58 -6.08
N TYR A 238 -19.11 2.89 -5.69
CA TYR A 238 -17.71 3.28 -5.83
C TYR A 238 -17.01 2.39 -6.88
#